data_638a24b5a29f3745ae2ec136303fc9ab
#
_entry.id   638a24b5a29f3745ae2ec136303fc9ab
#
_cell.length_a   1.000
_cell.length_b   1.000
_cell.length_c   1.000
_cell.angle_alpha   90.00
_cell.angle_beta   90.00
_cell.angle_gamma   90.00
#
_symmetry.space_group_name_H-M   'P 1'
#
loop_
_entity.id
_entity.type
_entity.pdbx_description
1 polymer ?
#
loop_
_entity_poly.entity_id
_entity_poly.type
_entity_poly.pdbx_seq_one_letter_code
_entity_poly.pdbx_strand_id
1 'polypeptide(L)'
;PNPVEAPETITTVGPDGSPAAWYTELELTPEELAQVRSMNLTACFELINASEWDNANLIGFQDACEAMNIKIVGQGCCDLDPIQQKTNMESFAALNPDIVTCQPQDLDVCAPTFDPLWQAGVKLTFMSNVPTGYTAGKEYVGAITDSIVDMGIDSAEMMADAIGGEGEILAITVADVNYVCNTRDDAFLKTIAEQYPNITVAEVGGFSSPNEAAQITSALLTKYPNVKGIFVSYSTPCIDVLQTVKALGRTDIKIVTMDLDTTCALDMAQGGNIVGIACDMPYAMGYGRALMAAYACIGKECPGYVTSPSFKVTRENLLEGYRTSLGIEAPADVQAALNG
;
A
#
# COMPACT_ATOMS: atom_id res chain seq x y z
N PRO A 1 -11.04 -1.17 -12.29
CA PRO A 1 -9.94 -2.10 -12.68
C PRO A 1 -10.52 -3.48 -13.02
N ASN A 2 -9.90 -4.17 -13.96
CA ASN A 2 -10.29 -5.55 -14.23
C ASN A 2 -9.92 -6.41 -13.01
N PRO A 3 -10.80 -7.35 -12.58
CA PRO A 3 -10.48 -8.23 -11.49
C PRO A 3 -9.28 -9.13 -11.84
N VAL A 4 -8.37 -9.29 -10.90
CA VAL A 4 -7.23 -10.21 -11.01
C VAL A 4 -7.64 -11.53 -10.38
N GLU A 5 -7.41 -12.65 -11.06
CA GLU A 5 -7.71 -13.97 -10.53
C GLU A 5 -6.84 -14.29 -9.31
N ALA A 6 -7.43 -15.04 -8.36
CA ALA A 6 -6.69 -15.47 -7.19
C ALA A 6 -5.56 -16.43 -7.59
N PRO A 7 -4.36 -16.33 -6.98
CA PRO A 7 -3.30 -17.31 -7.17
C PRO A 7 -3.73 -18.68 -6.58
N GLU A 8 -3.05 -19.75 -6.99
CA GLU A 8 -3.28 -21.09 -6.42
C GLU A 8 -3.06 -21.12 -4.89
N THR A 9 -2.17 -20.25 -4.39
CA THR A 9 -1.88 -20.14 -2.97
C THR A 9 -1.75 -18.68 -2.60
N ILE A 10 -2.59 -18.24 -1.67
CA ILE A 10 -2.48 -16.90 -1.06
C ILE A 10 -1.44 -16.98 0.05
N THR A 11 -0.35 -16.21 -0.07
CA THR A 11 0.77 -16.19 0.87
C THR A 11 0.50 -15.27 2.07
N THR A 12 -0.35 -14.27 1.87
CA THR A 12 -0.73 -13.29 2.90
C THR A 12 -1.60 -13.93 3.97
N VAL A 13 -1.26 -13.66 5.23
CA VAL A 13 -2.02 -14.08 6.41
C VAL A 13 -2.36 -12.88 7.28
N GLY A 14 -3.44 -12.98 8.03
CA GLY A 14 -3.80 -11.98 9.04
C GLY A 14 -2.79 -11.91 10.18
N PRO A 15 -2.87 -10.87 11.03
CA PRO A 15 -1.98 -10.73 12.19
C PRO A 15 -2.07 -11.87 13.21
N ASP A 16 -3.18 -12.60 13.20
CA ASP A 16 -3.41 -13.80 14.02
C ASP A 16 -2.99 -15.11 13.33
N GLY A 17 -2.41 -15.02 12.12
CA GLY A 17 -2.04 -16.15 11.28
C GLY A 17 -3.19 -16.78 10.49
N SER A 18 -4.40 -16.19 10.52
CA SER A 18 -5.52 -16.66 9.72
C SER A 18 -5.28 -16.44 8.22
N PRO A 19 -5.72 -17.35 7.33
CA PRO A 19 -5.62 -17.16 5.89
C PRO A 19 -6.39 -15.91 5.45
N ALA A 20 -5.82 -15.12 4.53
CA ALA A 20 -6.54 -14.02 3.90
C ALA A 20 -7.49 -14.57 2.80
N ALA A 21 -8.67 -13.94 2.68
CA ALA A 21 -9.54 -14.12 1.53
C ALA A 21 -9.06 -13.25 0.35
N TRP A 22 -9.41 -13.62 -0.88
CA TRP A 22 -9.06 -12.80 -2.03
C TRP A 22 -10.06 -11.66 -2.21
N TYR A 23 -9.58 -10.48 -2.58
CA TYR A 23 -10.39 -9.26 -2.62
C TYR A 23 -11.64 -9.33 -3.53
N THR A 24 -11.63 -10.18 -4.57
CA THR A 24 -12.81 -10.39 -5.45
C THR A 24 -13.91 -11.23 -4.82
N GLU A 25 -13.66 -11.84 -3.65
CA GLU A 25 -14.71 -12.54 -2.89
C GLU A 25 -15.66 -11.56 -2.19
N LEU A 26 -15.29 -10.28 -2.11
CA LEU A 26 -16.14 -9.24 -1.53
C LEU A 26 -17.17 -8.77 -2.56
N GLU A 27 -18.35 -9.39 -2.54
CA GLU A 27 -19.47 -9.08 -3.44
C GLU A 27 -20.79 -8.93 -2.69
N LEU A 28 -21.60 -7.96 -3.08
CA LEU A 28 -22.98 -7.83 -2.65
C LEU A 28 -23.90 -8.31 -3.77
N THR A 29 -24.87 -9.16 -3.44
CA THR A 29 -25.96 -9.48 -4.37
C THR A 29 -26.81 -8.23 -4.65
N PRO A 30 -27.60 -8.19 -5.72
CA PRO A 30 -28.50 -7.07 -5.98
C PRO A 30 -29.47 -6.79 -4.80
N GLU A 31 -29.93 -7.82 -4.11
CA GLU A 31 -30.82 -7.73 -2.94
C GLU A 31 -30.07 -7.13 -1.74
N GLU A 32 -28.85 -7.59 -1.45
CA GLU A 32 -28.00 -7.06 -0.38
C GLU A 32 -27.65 -5.59 -0.65
N LEU A 33 -27.29 -5.24 -1.89
CA LEU A 33 -27.03 -3.86 -2.30
C LEU A 33 -28.27 -2.97 -2.11
N ALA A 34 -29.47 -3.45 -2.48
CA ALA A 34 -30.71 -2.71 -2.24
C ALA A 34 -30.97 -2.53 -0.75
N GLN A 35 -30.68 -3.53 0.09
CA GLN A 35 -30.78 -3.45 1.53
C GLN A 35 -29.84 -2.35 2.09
N VAL A 36 -28.54 -2.38 1.74
CA VAL A 36 -27.56 -1.36 2.17
C VAL A 36 -28.03 0.04 1.77
N ARG A 37 -28.43 0.22 0.51
CA ARG A 37 -28.90 1.52 0.00
C ARG A 37 -30.08 2.10 0.78
N SER A 38 -30.96 1.23 1.31
CA SER A 38 -32.13 1.66 2.08
C SER A 38 -31.79 2.13 3.50
N MET A 39 -30.62 1.78 4.01
CA MET A 39 -30.19 2.11 5.38
C MET A 39 -29.74 3.56 5.55
N ASN A 40 -29.36 4.26 4.47
CA ASN A 40 -28.83 5.64 4.49
C ASN A 40 -27.65 5.81 5.44
N LEU A 41 -26.68 4.91 5.36
CA LEU A 41 -25.52 4.86 6.23
C LEU A 41 -24.60 6.08 6.04
N THR A 42 -23.82 6.36 7.08
CA THR A 42 -22.82 7.42 7.11
C THR A 42 -21.43 6.84 7.38
N ALA A 43 -20.39 7.43 6.78
CA ALA A 43 -19.03 6.96 6.92
C ALA A 43 -18.01 8.09 7.16
N CYS A 44 -16.94 7.78 7.88
CA CYS A 44 -15.74 8.61 7.95
C CYS A 44 -14.54 7.85 7.40
N PHE A 45 -13.64 8.58 6.73
CA PHE A 45 -12.42 8.04 6.14
C PHE A 45 -11.19 8.83 6.62
N GLU A 46 -10.15 8.11 7.01
CA GLU A 46 -8.87 8.71 7.33
C GLU A 46 -7.80 8.26 6.34
N LEU A 47 -7.11 9.25 5.75
CA LEU A 47 -5.89 9.08 4.96
C LEU A 47 -4.69 8.88 5.90
N ILE A 48 -3.70 8.10 5.45
CA ILE A 48 -2.42 7.94 6.15
C ILE A 48 -1.57 9.19 5.94
N ASN A 49 -1.44 9.63 4.68
CA ASN A 49 -0.73 10.83 4.26
C ASN A 49 -1.30 11.37 2.93
N ALA A 50 -0.69 12.42 2.39
CA ALA A 50 -1.09 13.01 1.11
C ALA A 50 -0.31 12.39 -0.07
N SER A 51 -0.53 11.11 -0.37
CA SER A 51 0.08 10.37 -1.48
C SER A 51 -0.92 10.06 -2.60
N GLU A 52 -0.42 9.71 -3.79
CA GLU A 52 -1.28 9.20 -4.87
C GLU A 52 -1.92 7.86 -4.49
N TRP A 53 -1.20 7.03 -3.75
CA TRP A 53 -1.69 5.78 -3.20
C TRP A 53 -2.89 5.97 -2.26
N ASP A 54 -2.77 6.89 -1.30
CA ASP A 54 -3.87 7.23 -0.38
C ASP A 54 -5.06 7.84 -1.11
N ASN A 55 -4.81 8.70 -2.10
CA ASN A 55 -5.88 9.27 -2.93
C ASN A 55 -6.63 8.19 -3.72
N ALA A 56 -5.94 7.21 -4.29
CA ALA A 56 -6.59 6.09 -4.99
C ALA A 56 -7.46 5.26 -4.02
N ASN A 57 -6.97 5.04 -2.81
CA ASN A 57 -7.73 4.41 -1.73
C ASN A 57 -9.01 5.17 -1.38
N LEU A 58 -8.91 6.48 -1.22
CA LEU A 58 -10.06 7.34 -0.95
C LEU A 58 -11.07 7.30 -2.12
N ILE A 59 -10.60 7.39 -3.36
CA ILE A 59 -11.48 7.34 -4.55
C ILE A 59 -12.23 6.00 -4.59
N GLY A 60 -11.53 4.88 -4.39
CA GLY A 60 -12.18 3.56 -4.35
C GLY A 60 -13.24 3.46 -3.26
N PHE A 61 -12.96 3.99 -2.07
CA PHE A 61 -13.93 4.04 -0.98
C PHE A 61 -15.13 4.95 -1.32
N GLN A 62 -14.88 6.11 -1.94
CA GLN A 62 -15.92 7.05 -2.37
C GLN A 62 -16.85 6.42 -3.41
N ASP A 63 -16.30 5.77 -4.44
CA ASP A 63 -17.06 5.11 -5.49
C ASP A 63 -17.94 3.99 -4.92
N ALA A 64 -17.39 3.18 -4.00
CA ALA A 64 -18.17 2.16 -3.31
C ALA A 64 -19.29 2.76 -2.45
N CYS A 65 -19.00 3.84 -1.70
CA CYS A 65 -19.99 4.55 -0.91
C CYS A 65 -21.11 5.13 -1.79
N GLU A 66 -20.77 5.73 -2.93
CA GLU A 66 -21.76 6.23 -3.90
C GLU A 66 -22.63 5.09 -4.44
N ALA A 67 -22.02 3.98 -4.86
CA ALA A 67 -22.72 2.80 -5.32
C ALA A 67 -23.70 2.22 -4.28
N MET A 68 -23.37 2.32 -3.00
CA MET A 68 -24.15 1.82 -1.88
C MET A 68 -25.05 2.88 -1.20
N ASN A 69 -25.08 4.13 -1.68
CA ASN A 69 -25.80 5.24 -1.05
C ASN A 69 -25.34 5.51 0.41
N ILE A 70 -24.05 5.37 0.66
CA ILE A 70 -23.42 5.69 1.95
C ILE A 70 -22.88 7.12 1.87
N LYS A 71 -23.23 7.96 2.84
CA LYS A 71 -22.79 9.35 2.86
C LYS A 71 -21.49 9.50 3.64
N ILE A 72 -20.43 9.99 3.01
CA ILE A 72 -19.20 10.36 3.72
C ILE A 72 -19.44 11.69 4.45
N VAL A 73 -19.35 11.67 5.78
CA VAL A 73 -19.63 12.80 6.68
C VAL A 73 -18.37 13.36 7.33
N GLY A 74 -17.25 12.65 7.28
CA GLY A 74 -15.96 13.09 7.82
C GLY A 74 -14.80 12.53 7.03
N GLN A 75 -13.76 13.36 6.88
CA GLN A 75 -12.48 12.98 6.33
C GLN A 75 -11.35 13.57 7.19
N GLY A 76 -10.25 12.84 7.35
CA GLY A 76 -9.06 13.27 8.05
C GLY A 76 -7.81 12.74 7.39
N CYS A 77 -6.67 13.23 7.84
CA CYS A 77 -5.35 12.70 7.52
C CYS A 77 -4.55 12.64 8.82
N CYS A 78 -3.91 11.51 9.12
CA CYS A 78 -3.10 11.41 10.34
C CYS A 78 -1.63 11.70 10.11
N ASP A 79 -1.17 11.74 8.87
CA ASP A 79 0.23 12.00 8.48
C ASP A 79 1.24 11.12 9.24
N LEU A 80 0.90 9.84 9.39
CA LEU A 80 1.64 8.82 10.15
C LEU A 80 1.78 9.12 11.66
N ASP A 81 1.04 10.13 12.18
CA ASP A 81 1.10 10.54 13.58
C ASP A 81 -0.06 9.89 14.37
N PRO A 82 0.23 8.99 15.35
CA PRO A 82 -0.80 8.36 16.17
C PRO A 82 -1.56 9.35 17.05
N ILE A 83 -0.97 10.51 17.41
CA ILE A 83 -1.65 11.56 18.17
C ILE A 83 -2.68 12.27 17.29
N GLN A 84 -2.32 12.57 16.04
CA GLN A 84 -3.25 13.14 15.07
C GLN A 84 -4.35 12.13 14.75
N GLN A 85 -4.03 10.83 14.61
CA GLN A 85 -5.03 9.78 14.41
C GLN A 85 -6.06 9.78 15.54
N LYS A 86 -5.61 9.82 16.79
CA LYS A 86 -6.51 9.91 17.94
C LYS A 86 -7.44 11.12 17.86
N THR A 87 -6.90 12.29 17.53
CA THR A 87 -7.70 13.54 17.36
C THR A 87 -8.75 13.39 16.27
N ASN A 88 -8.39 12.75 15.16
CA ASN A 88 -9.31 12.48 14.05
C ASN A 88 -10.42 11.52 14.49
N MET A 89 -10.09 10.42 15.19
CA MET A 89 -11.07 9.45 15.68
C MET A 89 -12.05 10.08 16.69
N GLU A 90 -11.58 10.95 17.59
CA GLU A 90 -12.44 11.73 18.49
C GLU A 90 -13.39 12.66 17.71
N SER A 91 -12.90 13.30 16.66
CA SER A 91 -13.69 14.16 15.78
C SER A 91 -14.74 13.35 14.99
N PHE A 92 -14.37 12.16 14.50
CA PHE A 92 -15.29 11.26 13.82
C PHE A 92 -16.37 10.73 14.77
N ALA A 93 -16.01 10.36 15.99
CA ALA A 93 -16.98 9.93 17.00
C ALA A 93 -18.05 10.99 17.26
N ALA A 94 -17.70 12.28 17.25
CA ALA A 94 -18.65 13.38 17.42
C ALA A 94 -19.67 13.51 16.27
N LEU A 95 -19.37 12.96 15.09
CA LEU A 95 -20.27 12.92 13.93
C LEU A 95 -21.25 11.75 13.97
N ASN A 96 -21.10 10.82 14.93
CA ASN A 96 -21.93 9.62 15.06
C ASN A 96 -22.03 8.82 13.75
N PRO A 97 -20.94 8.44 13.08
CA PRO A 97 -20.99 7.69 11.83
C PRO A 97 -21.36 6.22 12.09
N ASP A 98 -21.92 5.55 11.06
CA ASP A 98 -22.13 4.11 11.09
C ASP A 98 -20.82 3.35 10.81
N ILE A 99 -19.91 3.96 10.05
CA ILE A 99 -18.68 3.35 9.53
C ILE A 99 -17.50 4.30 9.75
N VAL A 100 -16.37 3.75 10.22
CA VAL A 100 -15.08 4.45 10.21
C VAL A 100 -14.04 3.52 9.59
N THR A 101 -13.21 4.07 8.68
CA THR A 101 -12.12 3.33 8.03
C THR A 101 -10.81 4.12 8.11
N CYS A 102 -9.73 3.43 8.44
CA CYS A 102 -8.38 4.00 8.56
C CYS A 102 -7.31 2.91 8.48
N GLN A 103 -6.05 3.31 8.60
CA GLN A 103 -4.94 2.43 8.91
C GLN A 103 -4.45 2.71 10.33
N PRO A 104 -4.61 1.81 11.29
CA PRO A 104 -4.13 2.00 12.66
C PRO A 104 -2.63 2.29 12.70
N GLN A 105 -2.24 3.32 13.48
CA GLN A 105 -0.86 3.68 13.76
C GLN A 105 -0.49 3.23 15.19
N ASP A 106 0.76 2.84 15.41
CA ASP A 106 1.28 2.39 16.72
C ASP A 106 0.42 1.26 17.35
N LEU A 107 0.49 0.08 16.74
CA LEU A 107 -0.43 -1.04 16.94
C LEU A 107 -0.53 -1.52 18.40
N ASP A 108 0.53 -1.38 19.18
CA ASP A 108 0.57 -1.88 20.55
C ASP A 108 -0.18 -0.98 21.54
N VAL A 109 -0.40 0.29 21.20
CA VAL A 109 -1.02 1.27 22.10
C VAL A 109 -2.25 1.96 21.53
N CYS A 110 -2.60 1.74 20.26
CA CYS A 110 -3.69 2.47 19.60
C CYS A 110 -5.10 1.97 19.96
N ALA A 111 -5.27 0.82 20.58
CA ALA A 111 -6.59 0.26 20.91
C ALA A 111 -7.52 1.27 21.61
N PRO A 112 -7.08 2.05 22.63
CA PRO A 112 -7.92 3.06 23.27
C PRO A 112 -8.42 4.19 22.35
N THR A 113 -7.77 4.37 21.20
CA THR A 113 -8.21 5.33 20.17
C THR A 113 -9.49 4.86 19.48
N PHE A 114 -9.64 3.56 19.29
CA PHE A 114 -10.75 2.93 18.56
C PHE A 114 -11.85 2.37 19.48
N ASP A 115 -11.53 2.07 20.74
CA ASP A 115 -12.48 1.48 21.69
C ASP A 115 -13.80 2.26 21.79
N PRO A 116 -13.84 3.60 21.90
CA PRO A 116 -15.08 4.33 21.97
C PRO A 116 -15.97 4.16 20.73
N LEU A 117 -15.38 3.99 19.54
CA LEU A 117 -16.10 3.85 18.30
C LEU A 117 -16.80 2.49 18.21
N TRP A 118 -16.06 1.37 18.33
CA TRP A 118 -16.68 0.06 18.20
C TRP A 118 -17.65 -0.23 19.36
N GLN A 119 -17.39 0.25 20.58
CA GLN A 119 -18.31 0.13 21.71
C GLN A 119 -19.60 0.91 21.50
N ALA A 120 -19.57 1.99 20.71
CA ALA A 120 -20.78 2.72 20.27
C ALA A 120 -21.49 2.01 19.10
N GLY A 121 -20.95 0.91 18.56
CA GLY A 121 -21.55 0.14 17.46
C GLY A 121 -21.08 0.53 16.06
N VAL A 122 -20.12 1.47 15.96
CA VAL A 122 -19.51 1.88 14.70
C VAL A 122 -18.78 0.69 14.07
N LYS A 123 -18.95 0.48 12.76
CA LYS A 123 -18.29 -0.57 11.99
C LYS A 123 -16.90 -0.08 11.58
N LEU A 124 -15.88 -0.64 12.22
CA LEU A 124 -14.48 -0.33 11.91
C LEU A 124 -13.97 -1.27 10.81
N THR A 125 -13.41 -0.73 9.74
CA THR A 125 -12.65 -1.49 8.75
C THR A 125 -11.24 -0.92 8.64
N PHE A 126 -10.24 -1.78 8.58
CA PHE A 126 -8.86 -1.35 8.61
C PHE A 126 -8.14 -1.61 7.29
N MET A 127 -7.11 -0.80 7.06
CA MET A 127 -6.10 -1.03 6.04
C MET A 127 -4.89 -1.70 6.70
N SER A 128 -4.50 -2.86 6.19
CA SER A 128 -3.28 -3.61 6.55
C SER A 128 -3.08 -3.88 8.04
N ASN A 129 -3.05 -2.85 8.85
CA ASN A 129 -2.74 -2.87 10.27
C ASN A 129 -3.97 -3.14 11.13
N VAL A 130 -3.79 -3.90 12.21
CA VAL A 130 -4.83 -4.20 13.20
C VAL A 130 -4.28 -3.92 14.60
N PRO A 131 -5.00 -3.17 15.48
CA PRO A 131 -4.55 -2.96 16.85
C PRO A 131 -4.30 -4.28 17.58
N THR A 132 -3.20 -4.35 18.33
CA THR A 132 -2.84 -5.54 19.11
C THR A 132 -3.99 -5.91 20.06
N GLY A 133 -4.40 -7.16 20.03
CA GLY A 133 -5.48 -7.71 20.85
C GLY A 133 -6.89 -7.58 20.26
N TYR A 134 -7.07 -6.91 19.12
CA TYR A 134 -8.34 -6.87 18.43
C TYR A 134 -8.62 -8.16 17.64
N THR A 135 -9.90 -8.54 17.59
CA THR A 135 -10.40 -9.74 16.91
C THR A 135 -11.41 -9.33 15.84
N ALA A 136 -11.25 -9.84 14.63
CA ALA A 136 -12.19 -9.60 13.53
C ALA A 136 -13.60 -10.12 13.89
N GLY A 137 -14.61 -9.38 13.47
CA GLY A 137 -16.02 -9.68 13.79
C GLY A 137 -16.44 -9.27 15.20
N LYS A 138 -15.51 -8.71 16.03
CA LYS A 138 -15.80 -8.22 17.38
C LYS A 138 -15.46 -6.75 17.53
N GLU A 139 -14.17 -6.38 17.67
CA GLU A 139 -13.74 -4.99 17.81
C GLU A 139 -13.69 -4.28 16.46
N TYR A 140 -13.46 -5.00 15.37
CA TYR A 140 -13.50 -4.49 14.00
C TYR A 140 -14.13 -5.52 13.06
N VAL A 141 -14.56 -5.09 11.88
CA VAL A 141 -15.21 -5.94 10.88
C VAL A 141 -14.19 -6.86 10.23
N GLY A 142 -13.14 -6.28 9.69
CA GLY A 142 -12.05 -6.93 9.01
C GLY A 142 -11.04 -5.91 8.48
N ALA A 143 -9.91 -6.41 7.99
CA ALA A 143 -8.87 -5.60 7.37
C ALA A 143 -8.56 -6.10 5.96
N ILE A 144 -8.14 -5.19 5.08
CA ILE A 144 -7.69 -5.50 3.73
C ILE A 144 -6.27 -4.97 3.52
N THR A 145 -5.43 -5.76 2.87
CA THR A 145 -4.03 -5.42 2.58
C THR A 145 -3.67 -5.85 1.15
N ASP A 146 -2.47 -5.52 0.73
CA ASP A 146 -1.81 -6.07 -0.46
C ASP A 146 -1.18 -7.44 -0.19
N SER A 147 -0.72 -8.12 -1.23
CA SER A 147 0.11 -9.32 -1.13
C SER A 147 1.53 -8.92 -0.70
N ILE A 148 1.69 -8.64 0.59
CA ILE A 148 2.88 -8.01 1.20
C ILE A 148 4.17 -8.75 0.82
N VAL A 149 4.18 -10.08 0.90
CA VAL A 149 5.36 -10.91 0.58
C VAL A 149 5.64 -10.88 -0.92
N ASP A 150 4.58 -10.96 -1.74
CA ASP A 150 4.71 -11.00 -3.20
C ASP A 150 5.27 -9.69 -3.75
N MET A 151 4.96 -8.53 -3.13
CA MET A 151 5.56 -7.24 -3.50
C MET A 151 7.09 -7.25 -3.34
N GLY A 152 7.60 -7.86 -2.27
CA GLY A 152 9.03 -8.03 -2.07
C GLY A 152 9.66 -8.97 -3.10
N ILE A 153 9.00 -10.09 -3.42
CA ILE A 153 9.44 -11.04 -4.45
C ILE A 153 9.47 -10.37 -5.82
N ASP A 154 8.38 -9.71 -6.22
CA ASP A 154 8.28 -8.98 -7.49
C ASP A 154 9.38 -7.93 -7.65
N SER A 155 9.69 -7.21 -6.57
CA SER A 155 10.78 -6.21 -6.56
C SER A 155 12.15 -6.87 -6.75
N ALA A 156 12.40 -8.03 -6.11
CA ALA A 156 13.66 -8.75 -6.24
C ALA A 156 13.85 -9.31 -7.64
N GLU A 157 12.79 -9.85 -8.25
CA GLU A 157 12.82 -10.35 -9.63
C GLU A 157 13.09 -9.21 -10.62
N MET A 158 12.41 -8.07 -10.50
CA MET A 158 12.65 -6.90 -11.36
C MET A 158 14.08 -6.36 -11.19
N MET A 159 14.60 -6.33 -9.96
CA MET A 159 15.98 -5.91 -9.71
C MET A 159 16.97 -6.85 -10.38
N ALA A 160 16.82 -8.18 -10.22
CA ALA A 160 17.68 -9.17 -10.81
C ALA A 160 17.69 -9.09 -12.35
N ASP A 161 16.51 -8.96 -12.96
CA ASP A 161 16.38 -8.80 -14.41
C ASP A 161 17.08 -7.53 -14.89
N ALA A 162 16.89 -6.40 -14.19
CA ALA A 162 17.43 -5.11 -14.60
C ALA A 162 18.95 -5.03 -14.56
N ILE A 163 19.63 -5.77 -13.64
CA ILE A 163 21.09 -5.77 -13.52
C ILE A 163 21.76 -6.99 -14.17
N GLY A 164 20.98 -7.87 -14.81
CA GLY A 164 21.47 -9.06 -15.49
C GLY A 164 21.84 -10.21 -14.55
N GLY A 165 21.22 -10.30 -13.39
CA GLY A 165 21.34 -11.41 -12.43
C GLY A 165 22.63 -11.44 -11.63
N GLU A 166 23.48 -10.40 -11.70
CA GLU A 166 24.78 -10.35 -10.99
C GLU A 166 25.24 -8.94 -10.63
N GLY A 167 25.92 -8.80 -9.52
CA GLY A 167 26.58 -7.55 -9.09
C GLY A 167 26.18 -7.12 -7.68
N GLU A 168 26.59 -5.91 -7.31
CA GLU A 168 26.29 -5.34 -6.01
C GLU A 168 25.08 -4.40 -6.10
N ILE A 169 24.23 -4.44 -5.10
CA ILE A 169 23.08 -3.54 -4.93
C ILE A 169 23.05 -2.95 -3.52
N LEU A 170 22.32 -1.86 -3.35
CA LEU A 170 21.94 -1.30 -2.06
C LEU A 170 20.45 -1.55 -1.80
N ALA A 171 20.06 -1.59 -0.53
CA ALA A 171 18.66 -1.55 -0.13
C ALA A 171 18.46 -0.36 0.82
N ILE A 172 17.46 0.48 0.54
CA ILE A 172 17.06 1.62 1.37
C ILE A 172 15.69 1.27 1.97
N THR A 173 15.66 0.94 3.26
CA THR A 173 14.53 0.28 3.91
C THR A 173 14.04 1.04 5.14
N VAL A 174 12.85 0.72 5.61
CA VAL A 174 12.31 1.29 6.85
C VAL A 174 13.03 0.69 8.06
N ALA A 175 13.61 1.54 8.92
CA ALA A 175 14.33 1.12 10.13
C ALA A 175 13.41 0.82 11.31
N ASP A 176 12.29 1.54 11.40
CA ASP A 176 11.34 1.40 12.50
C ASP A 176 10.44 0.17 12.33
N VAL A 177 9.83 -0.27 13.43
CA VAL A 177 8.90 -1.40 13.41
C VAL A 177 7.64 -1.00 12.64
N ASN A 178 7.51 -1.54 11.43
CA ASN A 178 6.36 -1.38 10.55
C ASN A 178 6.07 -2.73 9.88
N TYR A 179 4.97 -3.36 10.27
CA TYR A 179 4.65 -4.71 9.80
C TYR A 179 4.65 -4.83 8.27
N VAL A 180 3.98 -3.91 7.58
CA VAL A 180 3.86 -3.94 6.12
C VAL A 180 5.23 -3.73 5.46
N CYS A 181 5.88 -2.61 5.74
CA CYS A 181 7.16 -2.26 5.10
C CYS A 181 8.25 -3.28 5.43
N ASN A 182 8.40 -3.66 6.71
CA ASN A 182 9.45 -4.61 7.07
C ASN A 182 9.22 -5.99 6.43
N THR A 183 7.96 -6.45 6.32
CA THR A 183 7.67 -7.74 5.66
C THR A 183 7.99 -7.67 4.16
N ARG A 184 7.66 -6.57 3.46
CA ARG A 184 8.04 -6.35 2.05
C ARG A 184 9.56 -6.33 1.86
N ASP A 185 10.25 -5.55 2.70
CA ASP A 185 11.71 -5.38 2.66
C ASP A 185 12.43 -6.71 2.94
N ASP A 186 11.99 -7.45 3.96
CA ASP A 186 12.52 -8.77 4.30
C ASP A 186 12.29 -9.79 3.16
N ALA A 187 11.11 -9.76 2.52
CA ALA A 187 10.81 -10.62 1.39
C ALA A 187 11.73 -10.32 0.19
N PHE A 188 12.00 -9.03 -0.10
CA PHE A 188 12.98 -8.63 -1.11
C PHE A 188 14.36 -9.19 -0.78
N LEU A 189 14.88 -8.88 0.42
CA LEU A 189 16.23 -9.29 0.84
C LEU A 189 16.40 -10.82 0.83
N LYS A 190 15.39 -11.54 1.33
CA LYS A 190 15.37 -13.00 1.34
C LYS A 190 15.35 -13.57 -0.08
N THR A 191 14.52 -13.05 -0.97
CA THR A 191 14.43 -13.51 -2.35
C THR A 191 15.75 -13.29 -3.09
N ILE A 192 16.41 -12.14 -2.93
CA ILE A 192 17.76 -11.90 -3.47
C ILE A 192 18.74 -12.94 -2.95
N ALA A 193 18.78 -13.17 -1.63
CA ALA A 193 19.75 -14.08 -1.02
C ALA A 193 19.54 -15.55 -1.44
N GLU A 194 18.29 -15.98 -1.58
CA GLU A 194 17.96 -17.39 -1.85
C GLU A 194 17.93 -17.72 -3.34
N GLN A 195 17.48 -16.80 -4.21
CA GLN A 195 17.24 -17.09 -5.61
C GLN A 195 18.28 -16.47 -6.56
N TYR A 196 18.99 -15.43 -6.12
CA TYR A 196 19.96 -14.71 -6.96
C TYR A 196 21.36 -14.67 -6.31
N PRO A 197 22.05 -15.82 -6.16
CA PRO A 197 23.30 -15.94 -5.40
C PRO A 197 24.47 -15.11 -5.96
N ASN A 198 24.37 -14.63 -7.20
CA ASN A 198 25.37 -13.74 -7.82
C ASN A 198 25.09 -12.25 -7.58
N ILE A 199 23.99 -11.91 -6.90
CA ILE A 199 23.68 -10.55 -6.48
C ILE A 199 24.04 -10.42 -5.00
N THR A 200 24.83 -9.39 -4.67
CA THR A 200 25.21 -9.10 -3.28
C THR A 200 24.56 -7.80 -2.83
N VAL A 201 23.80 -7.85 -1.73
CA VAL A 201 23.38 -6.64 -1.04
C VAL A 201 24.58 -6.11 -0.27
N ALA A 202 25.23 -5.06 -0.78
CA ALA A 202 26.44 -4.48 -0.21
C ALA A 202 26.18 -3.83 1.16
N GLU A 203 25.06 -3.14 1.28
CA GLU A 203 24.58 -2.59 2.56
C GLU A 203 23.09 -2.31 2.50
N VAL A 204 22.44 -2.35 3.69
CA VAL A 204 21.08 -1.93 3.91
C VAL A 204 21.12 -0.61 4.68
N GLY A 205 20.59 0.46 4.09
CA GLY A 205 20.45 1.77 4.72
C GLY A 205 19.05 1.95 5.27
N GLY A 206 18.91 1.94 6.61
CA GLY A 206 17.62 2.12 7.25
C GLY A 206 17.29 3.59 7.47
N PHE A 207 16.05 4.01 7.18
CA PHE A 207 15.52 5.35 7.49
C PHE A 207 14.32 5.26 8.44
N SER A 208 14.17 6.25 9.33
CA SER A 208 12.99 6.45 10.18
C SER A 208 12.04 7.50 9.61
N SER A 209 12.56 8.40 8.78
CA SER A 209 11.78 9.39 8.04
C SER A 209 12.17 9.40 6.56
N PRO A 210 11.22 9.48 5.61
CA PRO A 210 11.50 9.42 4.17
C PRO A 210 12.58 10.40 3.70
N ASN A 211 12.63 11.59 4.26
CA ASN A 211 13.61 12.64 3.92
C ASN A 211 15.07 12.30 4.29
N GLU A 212 15.31 11.26 5.09
CA GLU A 212 16.66 10.77 5.39
C GLU A 212 17.27 9.98 4.22
N ALA A 213 16.42 9.46 3.32
CA ALA A 213 16.83 8.60 2.22
C ALA A 213 17.88 9.24 1.30
N ALA A 214 17.79 10.55 1.04
CA ALA A 214 18.78 11.28 0.25
C ALA A 214 20.19 11.23 0.87
N GLN A 215 20.31 11.51 2.16
CA GLN A 215 21.59 11.50 2.87
C GLN A 215 22.17 10.10 2.97
N ILE A 216 21.34 9.11 3.30
CA ILE A 216 21.72 7.70 3.37
C ILE A 216 22.26 7.24 2.01
N THR A 217 21.52 7.50 0.93
CA THR A 217 21.93 7.13 -0.44
C THR A 217 23.25 7.76 -0.82
N SER A 218 23.46 9.05 -0.56
CA SER A 218 24.71 9.74 -0.87
C SER A 218 25.91 9.14 -0.12
N ALA A 219 25.73 8.81 1.15
CA ALA A 219 26.78 8.17 1.95
C ALA A 219 27.11 6.76 1.44
N LEU A 220 26.08 5.96 1.13
CA LEU A 220 26.27 4.58 0.64
C LEU A 220 26.86 4.54 -0.77
N LEU A 221 26.49 5.43 -1.67
CA LEU A 221 27.08 5.51 -3.00
C LEU A 221 28.56 5.97 -2.96
N THR A 222 28.94 6.76 -1.96
CA THR A 222 30.34 7.10 -1.72
C THR A 222 31.14 5.87 -1.24
N LYS A 223 30.54 5.07 -0.37
CA LYS A 223 31.17 3.86 0.20
C LYS A 223 31.23 2.70 -0.80
N TYR A 224 30.18 2.55 -1.63
CA TYR A 224 30.01 1.48 -2.60
C TYR A 224 29.83 2.04 -4.02
N PRO A 225 30.90 2.57 -4.64
CA PRO A 225 30.78 3.29 -5.92
C PRO A 225 30.41 2.41 -7.12
N ASN A 226 30.54 1.09 -7.01
CA ASN A 226 30.34 0.14 -8.11
C ASN A 226 28.98 -0.56 -8.10
N VAL A 227 28.05 -0.16 -7.22
CA VAL A 227 26.73 -0.79 -7.17
C VAL A 227 25.97 -0.55 -8.47
N LYS A 228 25.26 -1.59 -8.93
CA LYS A 228 24.47 -1.58 -10.15
C LYS A 228 22.99 -1.21 -9.90
N GLY A 229 22.50 -1.43 -8.67
CA GLY A 229 21.10 -1.25 -8.35
C GLY A 229 20.86 -0.72 -6.94
N ILE A 230 19.69 -0.12 -6.75
CA ILE A 230 19.16 0.33 -5.45
C ILE A 230 17.70 -0.13 -5.36
N PHE A 231 17.38 -0.90 -4.34
CA PHE A 231 16.00 -1.14 -3.92
C PHE A 231 15.58 -0.07 -2.90
N VAL A 232 14.35 0.43 -3.02
CA VAL A 232 13.78 1.39 -2.07
C VAL A 232 12.39 0.91 -1.64
N SER A 233 12.15 0.89 -0.35
CA SER A 233 10.98 0.29 0.31
C SER A 233 9.62 0.78 -0.23
N TYR A 234 9.51 2.07 -0.63
CA TYR A 234 8.31 2.62 -1.27
C TYR A 234 8.60 3.94 -2.00
N SER A 235 7.61 4.46 -2.72
CA SER A 235 7.80 5.58 -3.67
C SER A 235 8.24 6.90 -3.02
N THR A 236 7.72 7.28 -1.86
CA THR A 236 8.05 8.58 -1.25
C THR A 236 9.56 8.74 -1.00
N PRO A 237 10.28 7.86 -0.25
CA PRO A 237 11.73 7.95 -0.13
C PRO A 237 12.45 7.72 -1.46
N CYS A 238 11.85 6.97 -2.39
CA CYS A 238 12.44 6.70 -3.70
C CYS A 238 12.60 7.97 -4.53
N ILE A 239 11.73 8.95 -4.41
CA ILE A 239 11.88 10.26 -5.07
C ILE A 239 13.19 10.93 -4.67
N ASP A 240 13.52 10.93 -3.38
CA ASP A 240 14.75 11.52 -2.87
C ASP A 240 16.00 10.71 -3.27
N VAL A 241 15.90 9.38 -3.29
CA VAL A 241 16.94 8.49 -3.82
C VAL A 241 17.20 8.78 -5.30
N LEU A 242 16.14 8.86 -6.12
CA LEU A 242 16.22 9.17 -7.54
C LEU A 242 16.90 10.51 -7.80
N GLN A 243 16.48 11.56 -7.08
CA GLN A 243 17.08 12.88 -7.20
C GLN A 243 18.57 12.86 -6.83
N THR A 244 18.94 12.14 -5.77
CA THR A 244 20.34 11.98 -5.33
C THR A 244 21.18 11.27 -6.38
N VAL A 245 20.68 10.17 -6.94
CA VAL A 245 21.36 9.40 -8.00
C VAL A 245 21.57 10.27 -9.25
N LYS A 246 20.55 11.01 -9.67
CA LYS A 246 20.64 11.95 -10.79
C LYS A 246 21.64 13.09 -10.53
N ALA A 247 21.63 13.69 -9.34
CA ALA A 247 22.56 14.77 -8.95
C ALA A 247 24.02 14.31 -8.96
N LEU A 248 24.26 13.03 -8.67
CA LEU A 248 25.58 12.40 -8.75
C LEU A 248 25.95 11.95 -10.17
N GLY A 249 25.09 12.14 -11.15
CA GLY A 249 25.31 11.73 -12.55
C GLY A 249 25.33 10.22 -12.77
N ARG A 250 24.78 9.43 -11.85
CA ARG A 250 24.79 7.96 -11.89
C ARG A 250 23.62 7.39 -12.70
N THR A 251 23.66 7.61 -14.02
CA THR A 251 22.63 7.09 -14.95
C THR A 251 22.73 5.57 -15.17
N ASP A 252 23.78 4.95 -14.69
CA ASP A 252 24.06 3.52 -14.75
C ASP A 252 23.29 2.72 -13.69
N ILE A 253 22.90 3.34 -12.57
CA ILE A 253 22.19 2.68 -11.47
C ILE A 253 20.74 2.39 -11.85
N LYS A 254 20.30 1.15 -11.61
CA LYS A 254 18.90 0.72 -11.73
C LYS A 254 18.20 0.83 -10.39
N ILE A 255 17.02 1.44 -10.39
CA ILE A 255 16.23 1.59 -9.17
C ILE A 255 14.92 0.81 -9.30
N VAL A 256 14.63 0.02 -8.29
CA VAL A 256 13.33 -0.66 -8.12
C VAL A 256 12.71 -0.19 -6.80
N THR A 257 11.42 0.08 -6.84
CA THR A 257 10.65 0.53 -5.67
C THR A 257 9.28 -0.12 -5.62
N MET A 258 8.49 0.22 -4.64
CA MET A 258 7.09 -0.19 -4.50
C MET A 258 6.18 1.04 -4.51
N ASP A 259 4.90 0.80 -4.74
CA ASP A 259 3.83 1.79 -4.81
C ASP A 259 3.99 2.77 -6.00
N LEU A 260 2.99 2.80 -6.87
CA LEU A 260 3.01 3.64 -8.07
C LEU A 260 2.87 5.13 -7.71
N ASP A 261 3.83 5.92 -8.17
CA ASP A 261 3.88 7.38 -8.02
C ASP A 261 4.25 8.03 -9.36
N THR A 262 3.65 9.16 -9.67
CA THR A 262 3.84 9.85 -10.96
C THR A 262 5.29 10.28 -11.20
N THR A 263 6.04 10.67 -10.17
CA THR A 263 7.45 11.08 -10.32
C THR A 263 8.33 9.90 -10.72
N CYS A 264 8.15 8.76 -10.03
CA CYS A 264 8.85 7.52 -10.37
C CYS A 264 8.43 6.99 -11.74
N ALA A 265 7.14 7.02 -12.04
CA ALA A 265 6.58 6.61 -13.33
C ALA A 265 7.09 7.47 -14.51
N LEU A 266 7.20 8.79 -14.31
CA LEU A 266 7.72 9.70 -15.34
C LEU A 266 9.19 9.41 -15.65
N ASP A 267 10.01 9.17 -14.62
CA ASP A 267 11.41 8.76 -14.81
C ASP A 267 11.50 7.44 -15.59
N MET A 268 10.70 6.44 -15.22
CA MET A 268 10.60 5.17 -15.93
C MET A 268 10.17 5.36 -17.39
N ALA A 269 9.13 6.17 -17.64
CA ALA A 269 8.64 6.46 -18.99
C ALA A 269 9.71 7.11 -19.87
N GLN A 270 10.56 7.95 -19.31
CA GLN A 270 11.70 8.60 -19.96
C GLN A 270 12.91 7.67 -20.18
N GLY A 271 12.87 6.43 -19.70
CA GLY A 271 14.01 5.49 -19.74
C GLY A 271 15.12 5.87 -18.75
N GLY A 272 14.76 6.47 -17.61
CA GLY A 272 15.67 6.91 -16.56
C GLY A 272 16.20 5.79 -15.67
N ASN A 273 16.39 6.08 -14.40
CA ASN A 273 16.95 5.14 -13.42
C ASN A 273 15.89 4.15 -12.88
N ILE A 274 14.62 4.56 -12.76
CA ILE A 274 13.53 3.68 -12.30
C ILE A 274 13.23 2.65 -13.39
N VAL A 275 13.35 1.37 -13.07
CA VAL A 275 13.18 0.27 -14.03
C VAL A 275 12.06 -0.69 -13.64
N GLY A 276 11.63 -0.67 -12.39
CA GLY A 276 10.55 -1.52 -11.88
C GLY A 276 9.87 -0.89 -10.67
N ILE A 277 8.55 -1.05 -10.61
CA ILE A 277 7.72 -0.69 -9.47
C ILE A 277 6.82 -1.88 -9.16
N ALA A 278 6.96 -2.47 -7.97
CA ALA A 278 5.99 -3.44 -7.50
C ALA A 278 4.75 -2.68 -7.03
N CYS A 279 3.61 -2.98 -7.62
CA CYS A 279 2.37 -2.27 -7.37
C CYS A 279 1.35 -3.19 -6.69
N ASP A 280 0.53 -2.57 -5.87
CA ASP A 280 -0.70 -3.12 -5.30
C ASP A 280 -1.94 -2.45 -5.91
N MET A 281 -3.12 -2.65 -5.31
CA MET A 281 -4.38 -2.13 -5.81
C MET A 281 -5.09 -1.23 -4.78
N PRO A 282 -4.54 -0.05 -4.44
CA PRO A 282 -5.13 0.83 -3.42
C PRO A 282 -6.58 1.24 -3.72
N TYR A 283 -6.94 1.45 -4.99
CA TYR A 283 -8.34 1.68 -5.37
C TYR A 283 -9.24 0.52 -4.94
N ALA A 284 -8.86 -0.72 -5.28
CA ALA A 284 -9.65 -1.91 -4.92
C ALA A 284 -9.70 -2.14 -3.41
N MET A 285 -8.61 -1.84 -2.70
CA MET A 285 -8.58 -1.93 -1.23
C MET A 285 -9.50 -0.90 -0.58
N GLY A 286 -9.55 0.34 -1.09
CA GLY A 286 -10.49 1.35 -0.64
C GLY A 286 -11.94 0.91 -0.86
N TYR A 287 -12.25 0.41 -2.06
CA TYR A 287 -13.56 -0.12 -2.42
C TYR A 287 -13.95 -1.31 -1.52
N GLY A 288 -13.02 -2.22 -1.29
CA GLY A 288 -13.21 -3.42 -0.44
C GLY A 288 -13.55 -3.05 1.01
N ARG A 289 -12.90 -2.03 1.59
CA ARG A 289 -13.21 -1.59 2.97
C ARG A 289 -14.66 -1.12 3.12
N ALA A 290 -15.20 -0.44 2.13
CA ALA A 290 -16.62 -0.05 2.14
C ALA A 290 -17.55 -1.28 2.03
N LEU A 291 -17.21 -2.27 1.18
CA LEU A 291 -17.97 -3.52 1.09
C LEU A 291 -17.95 -4.31 2.41
N MET A 292 -16.76 -4.44 3.03
CA MET A 292 -16.64 -5.11 4.33
C MET A 292 -17.51 -4.46 5.39
N ALA A 293 -17.51 -3.12 5.46
CA ALA A 293 -18.36 -2.38 6.38
C ALA A 293 -19.85 -2.62 6.08
N ALA A 294 -20.25 -2.62 4.80
CA ALA A 294 -21.62 -2.90 4.39
C ALA A 294 -22.06 -4.31 4.80
N TYR A 295 -21.19 -5.35 4.68
CA TYR A 295 -21.47 -6.70 5.17
C TYR A 295 -21.90 -6.67 6.64
N ALA A 296 -21.10 -6.00 7.48
CA ALA A 296 -21.39 -5.92 8.90
C ALA A 296 -22.70 -5.17 9.19
N CYS A 297 -23.05 -4.15 8.40
CA CYS A 297 -24.28 -3.38 8.57
C CYS A 297 -25.53 -4.22 8.25
N ILE A 298 -25.46 -5.17 7.30
CA ILE A 298 -26.58 -6.06 6.95
C ILE A 298 -26.53 -7.41 7.68
N GLY A 299 -25.55 -7.61 8.56
CA GLY A 299 -25.39 -8.87 9.31
C GLY A 299 -24.83 -10.04 8.48
N LYS A 300 -24.17 -9.75 7.33
CA LYS A 300 -23.46 -10.72 6.52
C LYS A 300 -22.08 -10.98 7.14
N GLU A 301 -21.67 -12.25 7.16
CA GLU A 301 -20.33 -12.63 7.61
C GLU A 301 -19.27 -12.03 6.70
N CYS A 302 -18.22 -11.45 7.29
CA CYS A 302 -17.12 -10.81 6.59
C CYS A 302 -15.82 -11.57 6.86
N PRO A 303 -14.98 -11.83 5.84
CA PRO A 303 -13.61 -12.31 6.07
C PRO A 303 -12.85 -11.36 7.01
N GLY A 304 -12.17 -11.91 8.00
CA GLY A 304 -11.41 -11.12 8.97
C GLY A 304 -10.19 -10.42 8.38
N TYR A 305 -9.61 -11.03 7.34
CA TYR A 305 -8.48 -10.46 6.60
C TYR A 305 -8.63 -10.74 5.11
N VAL A 306 -8.39 -9.73 4.28
CA VAL A 306 -8.54 -9.79 2.82
C VAL A 306 -7.25 -9.28 2.18
N THR A 307 -6.87 -9.85 1.04
CA THR A 307 -5.68 -9.42 0.30
C THR A 307 -5.99 -9.13 -1.16
N SER A 308 -5.33 -8.12 -1.71
CA SER A 308 -5.28 -7.80 -3.13
C SER A 308 -3.94 -8.24 -3.74
N PRO A 309 -3.83 -8.39 -5.06
CA PRO A 309 -2.58 -8.83 -5.69
C PRO A 309 -1.46 -7.82 -5.59
N SER A 310 -0.21 -8.33 -5.68
CA SER A 310 0.95 -7.61 -6.17
C SER A 310 1.10 -7.83 -7.67
N PHE A 311 1.70 -6.89 -8.39
CA PHE A 311 2.09 -7.06 -9.79
C PHE A 311 3.23 -6.12 -10.18
N LYS A 312 4.02 -6.59 -11.16
CA LYS A 312 5.19 -5.84 -11.65
C LYS A 312 4.78 -4.80 -12.67
N VAL A 313 5.20 -3.56 -12.45
CA VAL A 313 5.08 -2.47 -13.42
C VAL A 313 6.47 -2.08 -13.91
N THR A 314 6.60 -2.12 -15.22
CA THR A 314 7.78 -1.69 -15.97
C THR A 314 7.36 -0.67 -17.01
N ARG A 315 8.31 -0.12 -17.77
CA ARG A 315 8.00 0.81 -18.87
C ARG A 315 7.01 0.23 -19.88
N GLU A 316 7.01 -1.07 -20.09
CA GLU A 316 6.19 -1.75 -21.13
C GLU A 316 4.71 -1.77 -20.79
N ASN A 317 4.35 -1.91 -19.49
CA ASN A 317 2.98 -2.00 -19.03
C ASN A 317 2.55 -0.83 -18.12
N LEU A 318 3.30 0.28 -18.13
CA LEU A 318 3.10 1.41 -17.20
C LEU A 318 1.69 2.00 -17.25
N LEU A 319 1.10 2.15 -18.46
CA LEU A 319 -0.26 2.67 -18.61
C LEU A 319 -1.33 1.73 -18.02
N GLU A 320 -1.11 0.42 -18.15
CA GLU A 320 -1.96 -0.58 -17.51
C GLU A 320 -1.77 -0.56 -15.99
N GLY A 321 -0.53 -0.37 -15.52
CA GLY A 321 -0.21 -0.18 -14.12
C GLY A 321 -1.06 0.89 -13.45
N TYR A 322 -1.19 2.05 -14.07
CA TYR A 322 -2.05 3.13 -13.55
C TYR A 322 -3.52 2.71 -13.43
N ARG A 323 -4.07 2.06 -14.46
CA ARG A 323 -5.47 1.62 -14.44
C ARG A 323 -5.73 0.55 -13.40
N THR A 324 -4.79 -0.38 -13.27
CA THR A 324 -4.94 -1.52 -12.36
C THR A 324 -4.71 -1.12 -10.90
N SER A 325 -3.64 -0.38 -10.61
CA SER A 325 -3.29 0.05 -9.27
C SER A 325 -4.20 1.19 -8.79
N LEU A 326 -4.13 2.33 -9.48
CA LEU A 326 -4.75 3.57 -9.00
C LEU A 326 -6.19 3.78 -9.50
N GLY A 327 -6.66 2.96 -10.46
CA GLY A 327 -8.00 3.11 -11.04
C GLY A 327 -8.15 4.32 -11.97
N ILE A 328 -7.05 4.93 -12.41
CA ILE A 328 -7.04 6.14 -13.26
C ILE A 328 -6.21 5.96 -14.53
N GLU A 329 -6.38 6.85 -15.49
CA GLU A 329 -5.46 6.96 -16.63
C GLU A 329 -4.14 7.61 -16.18
N ALA A 330 -3.02 7.16 -16.77
CA ALA A 330 -1.73 7.78 -16.51
C ALA A 330 -1.77 9.28 -16.89
N PRO A 331 -1.08 10.16 -16.14
CA PRO A 331 -0.95 11.58 -16.45
C PRO A 331 -0.42 11.82 -17.88
N ALA A 332 -0.81 12.95 -18.47
CA ALA A 332 -0.50 13.25 -19.89
C ALA A 332 1.02 13.34 -20.16
N ASP A 333 1.80 13.78 -19.22
CA ASP A 333 3.28 13.85 -19.29
C ASP A 333 3.91 12.46 -19.28
N VAL A 334 3.40 11.53 -18.48
CA VAL A 334 3.82 10.11 -18.48
C VAL A 334 3.49 9.47 -19.83
N GLN A 335 2.25 9.68 -20.34
CA GLN A 335 1.84 9.16 -21.65
C GLN A 335 2.71 9.73 -22.77
N ALA A 336 3.01 11.03 -22.74
CA ALA A 336 3.87 11.68 -23.73
C ALA A 336 5.30 11.15 -23.70
N ALA A 337 5.87 10.92 -22.51
CA ALA A 337 7.21 10.39 -22.32
C ALA A 337 7.39 8.95 -22.83
N LEU A 338 6.32 8.13 -22.79
CA LEU A 338 6.35 6.78 -23.36
C LEU A 338 6.40 6.76 -24.89
N ASN A 339 5.88 7.79 -25.54
CA ASN A 339 5.76 7.89 -27.01
C ASN A 339 6.94 8.65 -27.67
N GLY A 340 7.83 9.23 -26.88
CA GLY A 340 9.03 9.96 -27.34
C GLY A 340 10.27 9.10 -27.26
#